data_62bba559e830c1453cbe044cd0ae853d
#
_entry.id   62bba559e830c1453cbe044cd0ae853d
#
_cell.length_a   1.000
_cell.length_b   1.000
_cell.length_c   1.000
_cell.angle_alpha   90.00
_cell.angle_beta   90.00
_cell.angle_gamma   90.00
#
_symmetry.space_group_name_H-M   'P 1'
#
loop_
_entity.id
_entity.type
_entity.pdbx_description
1 polymer ?
#
loop_
_entity_poly.entity_id
_entity_poly.type
_entity_poly.pdbx_seq_one_letter_code
_entity_poly.pdbx_strand_id
1 'polypeptide(L)' 'MKAKIAKWYKQGLWSAAQVANAVKKGVLTQEDYEEITGEVYVDV' A
#
# COMPACT_ATOMS: atom_id res chain seq x y z
N MET A 1 0.42 4.19 -10.66
CA MET A 1 1.26 4.02 -9.46
C MET A 1 0.86 2.81 -8.65
N LYS A 2 -0.44 2.60 -8.47
CA LYS A 2 -0.94 1.46 -7.70
C LYS A 2 -0.42 0.11 -8.20
N ALA A 3 -0.46 -0.13 -9.51
CA ALA A 3 -0.04 -1.41 -10.07
C ALA A 3 1.45 -1.69 -9.82
N LYS A 4 2.28 -0.66 -9.90
CA LYS A 4 3.71 -0.81 -9.62
C LYS A 4 3.96 -1.12 -8.14
N ILE A 5 3.27 -0.42 -7.27
CA ILE A 5 3.41 -0.61 -5.82
C ILE A 5 2.93 -2.01 -5.42
N ALA A 6 1.82 -2.47 -6.00
CA ALA A 6 1.33 -3.81 -5.75
C ALA A 6 2.36 -4.87 -6.18
N LYS A 7 2.98 -4.68 -7.34
CA LYS A 7 4.02 -5.57 -7.83
C LYS A 7 5.22 -5.58 -6.89
N TRP A 8 5.67 -4.41 -6.48
CA TRP A 8 6.80 -4.29 -5.57
C TRP A 8 6.51 -4.93 -4.22
N TYR A 9 5.28 -4.76 -3.72
CA TYR A 9 4.88 -5.38 -2.47
C TYR A 9 4.93 -6.91 -2.57
N LYS A 10 4.41 -7.46 -3.66
CA LYS A 10 4.45 -8.91 -3.89
C LYS A 10 5.87 -9.45 -3.99
N GLN A 11 6.79 -8.66 -4.53
CA GLN A 11 8.18 -9.04 -4.69
C GLN A 11 8.98 -8.88 -3.39
N GLY A 12 8.36 -8.34 -2.35
CA GLY A 12 9.05 -8.09 -1.09
C GLY A 12 9.89 -6.82 -1.07
N LEU A 13 9.80 -5.99 -2.12
CA LEU A 13 10.53 -4.73 -2.17
C LEU A 13 9.92 -3.66 -1.29
N TRP A 14 8.61 -3.75 -1.07
CA TRP A 14 7.86 -2.82 -0.23
C TRP A 14 7.22 -3.57 0.92
N SER A 15 7.25 -2.96 2.10
CA SER A 15 6.53 -3.50 3.27
C SER A 15 5.15 -2.88 3.37
N ALA A 16 4.29 -3.48 4.19
CA ALA A 16 2.97 -2.91 4.46
C ALA A 16 3.09 -1.49 5.03
N ALA A 17 4.11 -1.23 5.85
CA ALA A 17 4.35 0.10 6.39
C ALA A 17 4.65 1.12 5.29
N GLN A 18 5.40 0.73 4.27
CA GLN A 18 5.68 1.61 3.14
C GLN A 18 4.43 1.89 2.31
N VAL A 19 3.59 0.88 2.11
CA VAL A 19 2.31 1.07 1.42
C VAL A 19 1.42 2.03 2.21
N ALA A 20 1.38 1.88 3.54
CA ALA A 20 0.61 2.78 4.40
C ALA A 20 1.14 4.22 4.32
N ASN A 21 2.46 4.39 4.25
CA ASN A 21 3.04 5.72 4.07
C ASN A 21 2.62 6.36 2.74
N ALA A 22 2.51 5.55 1.68
CA ALA A 22 2.03 6.06 0.40
C ALA A 22 0.59 6.56 0.50
N VAL A 23 -0.24 5.89 1.31
CA VAL A 23 -1.61 6.37 1.58
C VAL A 23 -1.57 7.72 2.30
N LYS A 24 -0.72 7.85 3.31
CA LYS A 24 -0.60 9.10 4.07
C LYS A 24 -0.13 10.25 3.19
N LYS A 25 0.72 9.97 2.22
CA LYS A 25 1.24 10.99 1.30
C LYS A 25 0.27 11.32 0.17
N GLY A 26 -0.84 10.62 0.07
CA GLY A 26 -1.82 10.84 -0.98
C GLY A 26 -1.48 10.18 -2.30
N VAL A 27 -0.48 9.32 -2.33
CA VAL A 27 -0.11 8.56 -3.53
C VAL A 27 -1.10 7.42 -3.77
N LEU A 28 -1.61 6.83 -2.70
CA LEU A 28 -2.58 5.75 -2.74
C LEU A 28 -3.80 6.13 -1.90
N THR A 29 -4.92 5.42 -2.14
CA THR A 29 -6.10 5.52 -1.28
C THR A 29 -6.09 4.38 -0.28
N GLN A 30 -6.97 4.48 0.74
CA GLN A 30 -7.13 3.39 1.70
C GLN A 30 -7.58 2.10 1.01
N GLU A 31 -8.44 2.23 0.00
CA GLU A 31 -8.89 1.07 -0.78
C GLU A 31 -7.73 0.41 -1.52
N ASP A 32 -6.83 1.23 -2.06
CA ASP A 32 -5.65 0.71 -2.75
C ASP A 32 -4.76 -0.07 -1.79
N TYR A 33 -4.57 0.44 -0.58
CA TYR A 33 -3.81 -0.27 0.44
C TYR A 33 -4.42 -1.64 0.72
N GLU A 34 -5.74 -1.68 0.90
CA GLU A 34 -6.42 -2.93 1.21
C GLU A 34 -6.32 -3.93 0.06
N GLU A 35 -6.40 -3.47 -1.17
CA GLU A 35 -6.22 -4.34 -2.33
C GLU A 35 -4.82 -4.89 -2.43
N ILE A 36 -3.83 -4.05 -2.16
CA ILE A 36 -2.42 -4.43 -2.31
C ILE A 36 -1.99 -5.39 -1.20
N THR A 37 -2.32 -5.07 0.04
CA THR A 37 -1.86 -5.85 1.19
C THR A 37 -2.83 -6.94 1.61
N GLY A 38 -4.09 -6.83 1.22
CA GLY A 38 -5.13 -7.75 1.67
C GLY A 38 -5.56 -7.51 3.12
N GLU A 39 -5.16 -6.39 3.69
CA GLU A 39 -5.50 -6.06 5.08
C GLU A 39 -6.20 -4.71 5.15
N VAL A 40 -7.03 -4.54 6.18
CA VAL A 40 -7.73 -3.27 6.39
C VAL A 40 -6.73 -2.19 6.80
N TYR A 41 -6.83 -1.03 6.15
CA TYR A 41 -5.97 0.10 6.51
C TYR A 41 -6.39 0.66 7.86
N VAL A 42 -5.43 0.75 8.77
CA VAL A 42 -5.66 1.34 10.08
C VAL A 42 -4.82 2.61 10.16
N ASP A 43 -5.49 3.75 10.28
CA ASP A 43 -4.85 5.04 10.45
C ASP A 43 -4.68 5.31 11.94
N VAL A 44 -3.50 5.03 12.42
CA VAL A 44 -3.20 5.18 13.85
C VAL A 44 -2.54 6.51 14.13
#